data_1d14aeb19ff80febca61aad2da97463a
#
_entry.id   1d14aeb19ff80febca61aad2da97463a
#
_cell.length_a   1.000
_cell.length_b   1.000
_cell.length_c   1.000
_cell.angle_alpha   90.00
_cell.angle_beta   90.00
_cell.angle_gamma   90.00
#
_symmetry.space_group_name_H-M   'P 1'
#
loop_
_entity.id
_entity.type
_entity.pdbx_description
1 polymer ?
#
loop_
_entity_poly.entity_id
_entity_poly.type
_entity_poly.pdbx_seq_one_letter_code
_entity_poly.pdbx_strand_id
1 'polypeptide(L)'
;MAMMDHPYYRAKKASYQDFREWFEGFDAVDWRDRDWRRALAGALRNPSPEDRVAIASLLLDHGADPSVVIDDDNINVLHVLFFGSFREHDFRAEANVLKRLLDGGADINLHSPRFGLPLEALDSMAASDEHLKPFYEVVFARPDIDMSIIVNKVTGFSLGEKLVRSPRDDLPGLVREYMERTDGRNA
;
A
#
# COMPACT_ATOMS: atom_id res chain seq x y z
N MET A 1 17.71 18.46 -14.62
CA MET A 1 16.52 17.67 -14.99
C MET A 1 15.29 18.46 -14.57
N ALA A 2 14.38 18.75 -15.48
CA ALA A 2 13.15 19.48 -15.12
C ALA A 2 12.35 18.62 -14.13
N MET A 3 11.62 19.25 -13.19
CA MET A 3 10.83 18.54 -12.16
C MET A 3 9.85 17.51 -12.77
N MET A 4 9.40 17.72 -14.00
CA MET A 4 8.50 16.82 -14.75
C MET A 4 9.21 15.60 -15.37
N ASP A 5 10.54 15.57 -15.40
CA ASP A 5 11.31 14.43 -15.92
C ASP A 5 11.73 13.45 -14.81
N HIS A 6 11.40 13.78 -13.54
CA HIS A 6 11.68 12.91 -12.42
C HIS A 6 10.64 11.77 -12.36
N PRO A 7 11.05 10.50 -12.33
CA PRO A 7 10.16 9.33 -12.39
C PRO A 7 8.97 9.37 -11.43
N TYR A 8 9.21 9.75 -10.18
CA TYR A 8 8.15 9.91 -9.16
C TYR A 8 7.07 10.92 -9.58
N TYR A 9 7.48 12.13 -10.01
CA TYR A 9 6.51 13.16 -10.37
C TYR A 9 5.80 12.85 -11.69
N ARG A 10 6.51 12.21 -12.61
CA ARG A 10 5.93 11.75 -13.87
C ARG A 10 4.84 10.71 -13.59
N ALA A 11 5.13 9.67 -12.83
CA ALA A 11 4.17 8.63 -12.45
C ALA A 11 2.97 9.20 -11.67
N LYS A 12 3.20 10.22 -10.82
CA LYS A 12 2.15 10.85 -10.01
C LYS A 12 1.18 11.70 -10.82
N LYS A 13 1.58 12.27 -11.96
CA LYS A 13 0.82 13.34 -12.64
C LYS A 13 0.42 13.03 -14.06
N ALA A 14 1.12 12.13 -14.75
CA ALA A 14 0.85 11.80 -16.14
C ALA A 14 -0.38 10.89 -16.25
N SER A 15 -1.02 10.93 -17.42
CA SER A 15 -1.87 9.83 -17.86
C SER A 15 -1.04 8.58 -18.10
N TYR A 16 -1.69 7.41 -18.12
CA TYR A 16 -0.99 6.17 -18.44
C TYR A 16 -0.31 6.23 -19.80
N GLN A 17 -0.97 6.78 -20.81
CA GLN A 17 -0.42 6.90 -22.15
C GLN A 17 0.84 7.76 -22.18
N ASP A 18 0.78 8.97 -21.60
CA ASP A 18 1.94 9.88 -21.54
C ASP A 18 3.10 9.30 -20.72
N PHE A 19 2.77 8.58 -19.64
CA PHE A 19 3.77 7.91 -18.82
C PHE A 19 4.44 6.78 -19.58
N ARG A 20 3.67 5.94 -20.25
CA ARG A 20 4.16 4.81 -21.04
C ARG A 20 5.07 5.26 -22.18
N GLU A 21 4.64 6.24 -22.99
CA GLU A 21 5.46 6.78 -24.07
C GLU A 21 6.81 7.33 -23.56
N TRP A 22 6.79 8.03 -22.43
CA TRP A 22 8.00 8.54 -21.81
C TRP A 22 8.89 7.40 -21.26
N PHE A 23 8.29 6.40 -20.62
CA PHE A 23 8.98 5.27 -20.03
C PHE A 23 9.63 4.38 -21.08
N GLU A 24 8.98 4.14 -22.21
CA GLU A 24 9.52 3.37 -23.36
C GLU A 24 10.74 4.07 -24.01
N GLY A 25 11.00 5.32 -23.70
CA GLY A 25 12.22 6.03 -24.12
C GLY A 25 13.49 5.63 -23.37
N PHE A 26 13.40 4.75 -22.37
CA PHE A 26 14.54 4.23 -21.63
C PHE A 26 14.85 2.79 -22.05
N ASP A 27 16.07 2.55 -22.54
CA ASP A 27 16.52 1.19 -22.93
C ASP A 27 16.61 0.24 -21.74
N ALA A 28 16.97 0.78 -20.56
CA ALA A 28 17.03 0.05 -19.29
C ALA A 28 16.81 1.01 -18.10
N VAL A 29 16.17 0.52 -17.07
CA VAL A 29 15.93 1.25 -15.82
C VAL A 29 16.72 0.60 -14.69
N ASP A 30 17.57 1.36 -14.02
CA ASP A 30 18.18 0.92 -12.78
C ASP A 30 17.24 1.21 -11.59
N TRP A 31 16.52 0.20 -11.16
CA TRP A 31 15.59 0.30 -10.01
C TRP A 31 16.29 0.58 -8.68
N ARG A 32 17.64 0.50 -8.62
CA ARG A 32 18.42 0.90 -7.45
C ARG A 32 18.68 2.40 -7.40
N ASP A 33 18.53 3.08 -8.55
CA ASP A 33 18.62 4.52 -8.61
C ASP A 33 17.59 5.17 -7.69
N ARG A 34 17.99 6.20 -6.97
CA ARG A 34 17.18 6.91 -5.98
C ARG A 34 15.87 7.42 -6.55
N ASP A 35 15.88 7.89 -7.78
CA ASP A 35 14.72 8.51 -8.41
C ASP A 35 13.74 7.45 -8.91
N TRP A 36 14.25 6.36 -9.51
CA TRP A 36 13.44 5.24 -9.98
C TRP A 36 12.83 4.42 -8.84
N ARG A 37 13.52 4.22 -7.74
CA ARG A 37 12.99 3.56 -6.54
C ARG A 37 11.69 4.15 -6.04
N ARG A 38 11.45 5.44 -6.29
CA ARG A 38 10.26 6.17 -5.84
C ARG A 38 9.14 6.22 -6.88
N ALA A 39 9.38 5.75 -8.11
CA ALA A 39 8.41 5.82 -9.19
C ALA A 39 7.10 5.10 -8.85
N LEU A 40 7.19 3.92 -8.25
CA LEU A 40 6.03 3.14 -7.81
C LEU A 40 5.18 3.91 -6.78
N ALA A 41 5.81 4.55 -5.80
CA ALA A 41 5.12 5.42 -4.85
C ALA A 41 4.48 6.64 -5.53
N GLY A 42 5.10 7.16 -6.58
CA GLY A 42 4.52 8.20 -7.43
C GLY A 42 3.25 7.72 -8.12
N ALA A 43 3.31 6.55 -8.75
CA ALA A 43 2.15 5.93 -9.40
C ALA A 43 0.98 5.76 -8.44
N LEU A 44 1.23 5.22 -7.24
CA LEU A 44 0.20 5.04 -6.21
C LEU A 44 -0.37 6.35 -5.66
N ARG A 45 0.23 7.50 -5.96
CA ARG A 45 -0.29 8.84 -5.66
C ARG A 45 -0.96 9.52 -6.86
N ASN A 46 -1.08 8.85 -7.99
CA ASN A 46 -1.80 9.39 -9.13
C ASN A 46 -3.27 9.63 -8.74
N PRO A 47 -3.86 10.81 -9.03
CA PRO A 47 -5.24 11.12 -8.66
C PRO A 47 -6.27 10.27 -9.43
N SER A 48 -5.98 9.90 -10.68
CA SER A 48 -6.83 9.03 -11.50
C SER A 48 -6.68 7.57 -11.06
N PRO A 49 -7.73 6.86 -10.62
CA PRO A 49 -7.64 5.45 -10.27
C PRO A 49 -7.17 4.57 -11.43
N GLU A 50 -7.65 4.87 -12.64
CA GLU A 50 -7.28 4.14 -13.86
C GLU A 50 -5.78 4.27 -14.17
N ASP A 51 -5.27 5.50 -14.19
CA ASP A 51 -3.85 5.77 -14.44
C ASP A 51 -2.97 5.20 -13.31
N ARG A 52 -3.44 5.30 -12.06
CA ARG A 52 -2.77 4.74 -10.88
C ARG A 52 -2.54 3.25 -11.04
N VAL A 53 -3.58 2.50 -11.36
CA VAL A 53 -3.52 1.05 -11.56
C VAL A 53 -2.65 0.69 -12.75
N ALA A 54 -2.85 1.38 -13.88
CA ALA A 54 -2.12 1.08 -15.11
C ALA A 54 -0.61 1.39 -14.99
N ILE A 55 -0.26 2.56 -14.44
CA ILE A 55 1.16 2.94 -14.26
C ILE A 55 1.84 2.06 -13.20
N ALA A 56 1.17 1.78 -12.06
CA ALA A 56 1.74 0.90 -11.05
C ALA A 56 1.97 -0.52 -11.62
N SER A 57 1.02 -1.03 -12.39
CA SER A 57 1.15 -2.34 -13.05
C SER A 57 2.31 -2.37 -14.04
N LEU A 58 2.44 -1.35 -14.88
CA LEU A 58 3.56 -1.23 -15.82
C LEU A 58 4.91 -1.25 -15.09
N LEU A 59 5.05 -0.46 -14.02
CA LEU A 59 6.28 -0.40 -13.24
C LEU A 59 6.61 -1.76 -12.60
N LEU A 60 5.61 -2.45 -12.03
CA LEU A 60 5.78 -3.78 -11.45
C LEU A 60 6.14 -4.83 -12.50
N ASP A 61 5.57 -4.74 -13.72
CA ASP A 61 5.89 -5.64 -14.84
C ASP A 61 7.35 -5.50 -15.29
N HIS A 62 7.95 -4.31 -15.08
CA HIS A 62 9.34 -4.00 -15.42
C HIS A 62 10.29 -4.12 -14.23
N GLY A 63 9.86 -4.67 -13.10
CA GLY A 63 10.73 -5.03 -11.98
C GLY A 63 10.88 -3.95 -10.91
N ALA A 64 9.98 -2.97 -10.84
CA ALA A 64 9.95 -2.06 -9.69
C ALA A 64 9.79 -2.85 -8.38
N ASP A 65 10.61 -2.53 -7.39
CA ASP A 65 10.69 -3.23 -6.11
C ASP A 65 9.68 -2.65 -5.09
N PRO A 66 8.62 -3.38 -4.70
CA PRO A 66 7.65 -2.92 -3.71
C PRO A 66 8.17 -2.91 -2.27
N SER A 67 9.28 -3.60 -1.98
CA SER A 67 9.85 -3.71 -0.63
C SER A 67 10.55 -2.42 -0.17
N VAL A 68 10.72 -1.46 -1.07
CA VAL A 68 11.48 -0.24 -0.81
C VAL A 68 10.82 0.61 0.28
N VAL A 69 11.62 0.99 1.27
CA VAL A 69 11.31 2.07 2.22
C VAL A 69 11.60 3.41 1.55
N ILE A 70 10.64 4.33 1.55
CA ILE A 70 10.59 5.48 0.64
C ILE A 70 11.32 6.71 1.19
N ASP A 71 11.28 6.94 2.50
CA ASP A 71 11.85 8.14 3.13
C ASP A 71 12.21 7.93 4.61
N ASP A 72 12.64 9.03 5.26
CA ASP A 72 13.05 9.04 6.66
C ASP A 72 11.90 8.77 7.65
N ASP A 73 10.65 8.91 7.22
CA ASP A 73 9.45 8.57 8.01
C ASP A 73 9.18 7.05 8.05
N ASN A 74 10.04 6.24 7.45
CA ASN A 74 9.93 4.78 7.40
C ASN A 74 8.60 4.31 6.80
N ILE A 75 8.18 4.89 5.67
CA ILE A 75 6.98 4.50 4.94
C ILE A 75 7.32 3.62 3.72
N ASN A 76 6.40 2.76 3.35
CA ASN A 76 6.45 1.96 2.13
C ASN A 76 5.25 2.23 1.21
N VAL A 77 5.17 1.50 0.13
CA VAL A 77 4.11 1.63 -0.88
C VAL A 77 2.70 1.36 -0.33
N LEU A 78 2.55 0.54 0.72
CA LEU A 78 1.25 0.27 1.36
C LEU A 78 0.74 1.50 2.11
N HIS A 79 1.61 2.18 2.87
CA HIS A 79 1.27 3.46 3.47
C HIS A 79 0.81 4.47 2.41
N VAL A 80 1.51 4.52 1.27
CA VAL A 80 1.17 5.44 0.18
C VAL A 80 -0.20 5.12 -0.41
N LEU A 81 -0.51 3.85 -0.61
CA LEU A 81 -1.79 3.42 -1.15
C LEU A 81 -2.94 3.76 -0.19
N PHE A 82 -2.80 3.45 1.09
CA PHE A 82 -3.87 3.59 2.08
C PHE A 82 -4.05 5.03 2.60
N PHE A 83 -3.00 5.87 2.64
CA PHE A 83 -3.12 7.27 3.03
C PHE A 83 -3.78 8.19 1.98
N GLY A 84 -4.30 7.63 0.92
CA GLY A 84 -4.95 8.38 -0.14
C GLY A 84 -6.41 8.79 0.11
N SER A 85 -6.85 8.98 1.34
CA SER A 85 -8.26 9.11 1.75
C SER A 85 -9.10 10.21 1.07
N PHE A 86 -8.48 11.17 0.38
CA PHE A 86 -9.18 12.21 -0.38
C PHE A 86 -9.16 12.00 -1.89
N ARG A 87 -8.74 10.82 -2.36
CA ARG A 87 -8.68 10.47 -3.78
C ARG A 87 -9.86 9.57 -4.13
N GLU A 88 -10.28 9.63 -5.37
CA GLU A 88 -11.14 8.58 -5.91
C GLU A 88 -10.38 7.26 -5.97
N HIS A 89 -11.07 6.16 -5.69
CA HIS A 89 -10.54 4.81 -5.69
C HIS A 89 -11.41 3.89 -6.57
N ASP A 90 -10.75 3.08 -7.39
CA ASP A 90 -11.31 1.83 -7.88
C ASP A 90 -10.75 0.69 -7.01
N PHE A 91 -11.38 0.45 -5.85
CA PHE A 91 -10.91 -0.53 -4.88
C PHE A 91 -10.75 -1.94 -5.45
N ARG A 92 -11.59 -2.31 -6.44
CA ARG A 92 -11.48 -3.63 -7.07
C ARG A 92 -10.26 -3.74 -7.97
N ALA A 93 -10.01 -2.75 -8.80
CA ALA A 93 -8.83 -2.72 -9.66
C ALA A 93 -7.55 -2.54 -8.83
N GLU A 94 -7.58 -1.66 -7.83
CA GLU A 94 -6.46 -1.41 -6.92
C GLU A 94 -6.14 -2.61 -6.00
N ALA A 95 -7.11 -3.47 -5.69
CA ALA A 95 -6.86 -4.71 -4.94
C ALA A 95 -5.90 -5.66 -5.67
N ASN A 96 -5.94 -5.69 -7.01
CA ASN A 96 -4.98 -6.46 -7.80
C ASN A 96 -3.56 -5.88 -7.67
N VAL A 97 -3.44 -4.55 -7.66
CA VAL A 97 -2.16 -3.89 -7.42
C VAL A 97 -1.69 -4.17 -5.99
N LEU A 98 -2.56 -4.02 -4.98
CA LEU A 98 -2.25 -4.31 -3.58
C LEU A 98 -1.72 -5.74 -3.41
N LYS A 99 -2.37 -6.73 -4.04
CA LYS A 99 -1.89 -8.11 -4.01
C LYS A 99 -0.47 -8.22 -4.57
N ARG A 100 -0.19 -7.60 -5.71
CA ARG A 100 1.15 -7.61 -6.32
C ARG A 100 2.20 -6.91 -5.46
N LEU A 101 1.84 -5.81 -4.79
CA LEU A 101 2.74 -5.13 -3.85
C LEU A 101 3.12 -6.04 -2.69
N LEU A 102 2.15 -6.70 -2.08
CA LEU A 102 2.36 -7.62 -0.98
C LEU A 102 3.17 -8.86 -1.41
N ASP A 103 2.83 -9.46 -2.54
CA ASP A 103 3.56 -10.62 -3.09
C ASP A 103 5.00 -10.27 -3.50
N GLY A 104 5.23 -9.02 -3.89
CA GLY A 104 6.54 -8.47 -4.21
C GLY A 104 7.37 -8.03 -3.00
N GLY A 105 6.88 -8.24 -1.76
CA GLY A 105 7.63 -8.01 -0.54
C GLY A 105 7.37 -6.67 0.15
N ALA A 106 6.33 -5.93 -0.22
CA ALA A 106 5.91 -4.78 0.58
C ALA A 106 5.53 -5.22 2.00
N ASP A 107 6.23 -4.70 3.00
CA ASP A 107 6.06 -5.12 4.39
C ASP A 107 4.79 -4.50 5.01
N ILE A 108 3.81 -5.37 5.31
CA ILE A 108 2.54 -5.00 5.96
C ILE A 108 2.74 -4.64 7.43
N ASN A 109 3.86 -5.06 8.02
CA ASN A 109 4.20 -4.84 9.42
C ASN A 109 5.19 -3.69 9.63
N LEU A 110 5.54 -2.95 8.55
CA LEU A 110 6.46 -1.83 8.65
C LEU A 110 5.86 -0.70 9.49
N HIS A 111 6.46 -0.43 10.64
CA HIS A 111 6.00 0.66 11.52
C HIS A 111 6.68 1.99 11.15
N SER A 112 5.87 2.96 10.76
CA SER A 112 6.28 4.35 10.63
C SER A 112 6.10 5.08 11.97
N PRO A 113 7.13 5.81 12.47
CA PRO A 113 6.96 6.62 13.69
C PRO A 113 5.87 7.69 13.59
N ARG A 114 5.61 8.17 12.37
CA ARG A 114 4.64 9.24 12.09
C ARG A 114 3.27 8.72 11.68
N PHE A 115 3.24 7.61 10.95
CA PHE A 115 2.03 7.14 10.27
C PHE A 115 1.50 5.81 10.80
N GLY A 116 2.20 5.19 11.77
CA GLY A 116 1.81 3.89 12.30
C GLY A 116 2.07 2.74 11.32
N LEU A 117 1.27 1.70 11.40
CA LEU A 117 1.32 0.54 10.51
C LEU A 117 0.42 0.73 9.29
N PRO A 118 0.68 0.06 8.16
CA PRO A 118 -0.19 0.10 6.98
C PRO A 118 -1.66 -0.23 7.30
N LEU A 119 -1.92 -1.19 8.20
CA LEU A 119 -3.30 -1.53 8.59
C LEU A 119 -3.99 -0.44 9.41
N GLU A 120 -3.26 0.37 10.15
CA GLU A 120 -3.85 1.56 10.81
C GLU A 120 -4.25 2.62 9.77
N ALA A 121 -3.47 2.74 8.70
CA ALA A 121 -3.81 3.60 7.57
C ALA A 121 -5.05 3.10 6.82
N LEU A 122 -5.14 1.78 6.58
CA LEU A 122 -6.32 1.15 5.96
C LEU A 122 -7.57 1.36 6.81
N ASP A 123 -7.50 1.16 8.13
CA ASP A 123 -8.59 1.43 9.08
C ASP A 123 -9.08 2.89 9.00
N SER A 124 -8.16 3.82 8.77
CA SER A 124 -8.44 5.26 8.70
C SER A 124 -8.93 5.76 7.33
N MET A 125 -9.03 4.90 6.31
CA MET A 125 -9.50 5.32 4.99
C MET A 125 -10.94 5.82 5.02
N ALA A 126 -11.22 6.94 4.35
CA ALA A 126 -12.55 7.55 4.26
C ALA A 126 -13.43 6.82 3.22
N ALA A 127 -13.67 5.53 3.42
CA ALA A 127 -14.53 4.68 2.60
C ALA A 127 -15.30 3.71 3.50
N SER A 128 -16.49 3.26 3.06
CA SER A 128 -17.24 2.23 3.77
C SER A 128 -16.57 0.87 3.68
N ASP A 129 -16.88 -0.04 4.59
CA ASP A 129 -16.34 -1.41 4.56
C ASP A 129 -16.74 -2.16 3.29
N GLU A 130 -17.95 -1.90 2.76
CA GLU A 130 -18.38 -2.46 1.46
C GLU A 130 -17.39 -2.08 0.33
N HIS A 131 -16.93 -0.83 0.29
CA HIS A 131 -15.94 -0.38 -0.69
C HIS A 131 -14.55 -0.96 -0.41
N LEU A 132 -14.16 -1.07 0.87
CA LEU A 132 -12.86 -1.62 1.28
C LEU A 132 -12.77 -3.14 1.22
N LYS A 133 -13.90 -3.83 1.05
CA LYS A 133 -13.96 -5.30 1.00
C LYS A 133 -12.91 -5.94 0.08
N PRO A 134 -12.65 -5.45 -1.15
CA PRO A 134 -11.60 -6.01 -2.00
C PRO A 134 -10.19 -5.90 -1.38
N PHE A 135 -9.91 -4.84 -0.61
CA PHE A 135 -8.65 -4.70 0.11
C PHE A 135 -8.57 -5.66 1.29
N TYR A 136 -9.64 -5.78 2.06
CA TYR A 136 -9.72 -6.74 3.17
C TYR A 136 -9.49 -8.18 2.71
N GLU A 137 -10.11 -8.59 1.59
CA GLU A 137 -9.92 -9.92 1.01
C GLU A 137 -8.47 -10.21 0.68
N VAL A 138 -7.74 -9.24 0.12
CA VAL A 138 -6.31 -9.39 -0.20
C VAL A 138 -5.46 -9.42 1.07
N VAL A 139 -5.69 -8.50 2.00
CA VAL A 139 -4.89 -8.33 3.21
C VAL A 139 -5.06 -9.54 4.14
N PHE A 140 -6.29 -9.88 4.50
CA PHE A 140 -6.54 -10.97 5.46
C PHE A 140 -6.39 -12.39 4.88
N ALA A 141 -6.18 -12.54 3.57
CA ALA A 141 -5.73 -13.80 3.00
C ALA A 141 -4.26 -14.14 3.34
N ARG A 142 -3.47 -13.15 3.76
CA ARG A 142 -2.04 -13.34 4.07
C ARG A 142 -1.87 -13.99 5.45
N PRO A 143 -0.81 -14.79 5.63
CA PRO A 143 -0.52 -15.41 6.93
C PRO A 143 0.46 -14.60 7.80
N ASP A 144 1.05 -13.52 7.26
CA ASP A 144 2.25 -12.86 7.78
C ASP A 144 1.97 -11.51 8.47
N ILE A 145 0.71 -11.21 8.79
CA ILE A 145 0.36 -10.00 9.56
C ILE A 145 0.63 -10.27 11.05
N ASP A 146 1.48 -9.45 11.65
CA ASP A 146 1.76 -9.54 13.08
C ASP A 146 0.79 -8.65 13.89
N MET A 147 -0.27 -9.27 14.39
CA MET A 147 -1.28 -8.60 15.22
C MET A 147 -0.80 -8.27 16.63
N SER A 148 0.38 -8.77 17.04
CA SER A 148 0.95 -8.53 18.36
C SER A 148 1.77 -7.24 18.49
N ILE A 149 2.07 -6.57 17.38
CA ILE A 149 2.85 -5.33 17.39
C ILE A 149 2.16 -4.28 18.25
N ILE A 150 2.87 -3.75 19.25
CA ILE A 150 2.35 -2.69 20.12
C ILE A 150 2.28 -1.37 19.37
N VAL A 151 1.08 -0.87 19.14
CA VAL A 151 0.80 0.39 18.41
C VAL A 151 0.52 1.57 19.34
N ASN A 152 0.19 1.32 20.59
CA ASN A 152 0.02 2.34 21.60
C ASN A 152 0.86 2.05 22.84
N LYS A 153 1.98 2.76 22.99
CA LYS A 153 2.92 2.55 24.10
C LYS A 153 2.37 2.95 25.47
N VAL A 154 1.34 3.79 25.53
CA VAL A 154 0.75 4.25 26.79
C VAL A 154 -0.23 3.21 27.33
N THR A 155 -1.09 2.68 26.46
CA THR A 155 -2.09 1.68 26.85
C THR A 155 -1.60 0.24 26.73
N GLY A 156 -0.49 0.03 26.02
CA GLY A 156 0.03 -1.31 25.69
C GLY A 156 -0.78 -2.04 24.60
N PHE A 157 -1.72 -1.38 23.94
CA PHE A 157 -2.55 -2.04 22.94
C PHE A 157 -1.72 -2.49 21.73
N SER A 158 -1.93 -3.75 21.36
CA SER A 158 -1.43 -4.31 20.12
C SER A 158 -2.27 -3.85 18.91
N LEU A 159 -1.76 -4.11 17.70
CA LEU A 159 -2.48 -3.87 16.45
C LEU A 159 -3.84 -4.59 16.45
N GLY A 160 -3.84 -5.89 16.81
CA GLY A 160 -5.08 -6.68 16.86
C GLY A 160 -6.08 -6.11 17.85
N GLU A 161 -5.66 -5.76 19.06
CA GLU A 161 -6.53 -5.15 20.07
C GLU A 161 -7.09 -3.78 19.63
N LYS A 162 -6.30 -2.99 18.91
CA LYS A 162 -6.76 -1.71 18.35
C LYS A 162 -7.80 -1.94 17.26
N LEU A 163 -7.52 -2.79 16.28
CA LEU A 163 -8.41 -3.02 15.13
C LEU A 163 -9.72 -3.72 15.52
N VAL A 164 -9.71 -4.59 16.55
CA VAL A 164 -10.93 -5.16 17.12
C VAL A 164 -11.86 -4.10 17.73
N ARG A 165 -11.31 -2.95 18.10
CA ARG A 165 -12.06 -1.79 18.65
C ARG A 165 -12.35 -0.71 17.61
N SER A 166 -12.03 -0.97 16.32
CA SER A 166 -12.35 -0.06 15.24
C SER A 166 -13.86 0.24 15.20
N PRO A 167 -14.26 1.46 14.87
CA PRO A 167 -15.69 1.81 14.71
C PRO A 167 -16.29 1.29 13.38
N ARG A 168 -15.52 0.55 12.59
CA ARG A 168 -15.98 -0.06 11.34
C ARG A 168 -16.87 -1.25 11.60
N ASP A 169 -17.78 -1.52 10.67
CA ASP A 169 -18.76 -2.60 10.82
C ASP A 169 -18.13 -3.98 10.63
N ASP A 170 -17.32 -4.18 9.60
CA ASP A 170 -16.79 -5.50 9.19
C ASP A 170 -15.38 -5.77 9.74
N LEU A 171 -14.53 -4.75 9.80
CA LEU A 171 -13.12 -4.91 10.14
C LEU A 171 -12.86 -5.62 11.48
N PRO A 172 -13.58 -5.30 12.59
CA PRO A 172 -13.38 -6.00 13.86
C PRO A 172 -13.65 -7.51 13.80
N GLY A 173 -14.64 -7.92 12.99
CA GLY A 173 -14.96 -9.33 12.76
C GLY A 173 -13.84 -10.04 12.01
N LEU A 174 -13.39 -9.46 10.90
CA LEU A 174 -12.30 -9.98 10.08
C LEU A 174 -10.99 -10.15 10.87
N VAL A 175 -10.68 -9.18 11.74
CA VAL A 175 -9.48 -9.25 12.60
C VAL A 175 -9.57 -10.40 13.60
N ARG A 176 -10.73 -10.62 14.25
CA ARG A 176 -10.91 -11.76 15.18
C ARG A 176 -10.75 -13.09 14.44
N GLU A 177 -11.39 -13.26 13.31
CA GLU A 177 -11.26 -14.47 12.47
C GLU A 177 -9.81 -14.70 12.03
N TYR A 178 -9.11 -13.62 11.69
CA TYR A 178 -7.70 -13.71 11.32
C TYR A 178 -6.84 -14.21 12.49
N MET A 179 -7.00 -13.63 13.68
CA MET A 179 -6.25 -13.99 14.88
C MET A 179 -6.53 -15.44 15.28
N GLU A 180 -7.79 -15.88 15.35
CA GLU A 180 -8.17 -17.26 15.65
C GLU A 180 -7.53 -18.26 14.67
N ARG A 181 -7.53 -17.93 13.38
CA ARG A 181 -6.94 -18.77 12.34
C ARG A 181 -5.42 -18.88 12.46
N THR A 182 -4.74 -17.82 12.87
CA THR A 182 -3.27 -17.79 12.99
C THR A 182 -2.79 -18.39 14.29
N ASP A 183 -3.47 -18.16 15.41
CA ASP A 183 -3.16 -18.76 16.70
C ASP A 183 -3.31 -20.27 16.68
N GLY A 184 -4.34 -20.80 16.02
CA GLY A 184 -4.55 -22.23 15.84
C GLY A 184 -3.51 -22.95 14.97
N ARG A 185 -2.64 -22.21 14.26
CA ARG A 185 -1.52 -22.78 13.49
C ARG A 185 -0.22 -22.89 14.30
N ASN A 186 -0.13 -22.16 15.40
CA ASN A 186 1.06 -22.09 16.25
C ASN A 186 0.93 -22.99 17.50
N ALA A 187 -0.17 -23.68 17.67
CA ALA A 187 -0.44 -24.66 18.73
C ALA A 187 -0.31 -26.10 18.21
#